data_67c7a34ca52ad9023759f61e2329f20a
#
_entry.id   67c7a34ca52ad9023759f61e2329f20a
#
_cell.length_a   1.000
_cell.length_b   1.000
_cell.length_c   1.000
_cell.angle_alpha   90.00
_cell.angle_beta   90.00
_cell.angle_gamma   90.00
#
_symmetry.space_group_name_H-M   'P 1'
#
loop_
_entity.id
_entity.type
_entity.pdbx_description
1 polymer ?
#
loop_
_entity_poly.entity_id
_entity_poly.type
_entity_poly.pdbx_seq_one_letter_code
_entity_poly.pdbx_strand_id
1 'polypeptide(L)'
;MVDASPKMADAGAETVSAAPATPLRPAEVARQYYELTKPRVVALIMFTAVAGMFLSLPGMPPLPLLLFATLGIGMAAASGAAMNHLLDADADSVMARTRLRPLPAGAINPRRAFAFSVLLGALSMAVLFMLVNALTALLAFLSLIGYALVYTVYLKHATPQNIVIGGAAGAAPPLLGWCAMTGGLTADALLLFLIIFCWTPPHFWALALYRSEEYSRAGIPMLPVTHGARHTRLQILLYTVLLSAVALMPFATRFAGWVYLAGALLLNGVFLLHAWRLYRRYSDRRAHRTFVYSIQYLAMLFTVMLVDHYRAALDSLLARLLG
;
A
#
# COMPACT_ATOMS: atom_id res chain seq x y z
N MET A 1 71.17 24.06 23.61
CA MET A 1 71.30 24.45 22.27
C MET A 1 71.33 23.23 21.35
N VAL A 2 70.25 22.68 20.92
CA VAL A 2 70.06 21.91 19.69
C VAL A 2 68.55 21.90 19.42
N ASP A 3 68.22 22.62 18.40
CA ASP A 3 66.87 22.75 17.80
C ASP A 3 66.55 21.46 17.06
N ALA A 4 65.38 20.87 17.30
CA ALA A 4 64.85 19.74 16.54
C ALA A 4 63.34 19.91 16.32
N SER A 5 63.03 20.70 15.33
CA SER A 5 61.66 20.73 14.77
C SER A 5 61.34 19.40 14.07
N PRO A 6 60.20 18.76 14.32
CA PRO A 6 59.76 17.61 13.53
C PRO A 6 59.15 18.08 12.19
N LYS A 7 59.69 17.59 11.10
CA LYS A 7 59.16 17.65 9.75
C LYS A 7 57.75 17.05 9.74
N MET A 8 56.72 17.86 9.39
CA MET A 8 55.40 17.40 8.98
C MET A 8 55.56 16.58 7.69
N ALA A 9 55.25 15.29 7.79
CA ALA A 9 55.08 14.44 6.62
C ALA A 9 53.78 14.82 5.92
N ASP A 10 53.92 15.24 4.70
CA ASP A 10 52.83 15.51 3.77
C ASP A 10 52.15 14.17 3.42
N ALA A 11 51.02 13.88 4.08
CA ALA A 11 50.18 12.74 3.74
C ALA A 11 49.42 13.09 2.51
N GLY A 12 49.94 12.71 1.35
CA GLY A 12 49.28 12.81 0.07
C GLY A 12 47.86 12.19 0.15
N ALA A 13 46.87 13.03 0.05
CA ALA A 13 45.51 12.60 -0.15
C ALA A 13 45.41 11.92 -1.52
N GLU A 14 45.49 10.59 -1.53
CA GLU A 14 45.10 9.81 -2.71
C GLU A 14 43.60 10.09 -2.98
N THR A 15 43.35 10.95 -3.97
CA THR A 15 42.04 11.07 -4.56
C THR A 15 41.72 9.74 -5.23
N VAL A 16 40.93 8.90 -4.54
CA VAL A 16 40.35 7.71 -5.16
C VAL A 16 39.45 8.20 -6.30
N SER A 17 40.01 8.21 -7.51
CA SER A 17 39.28 8.45 -8.74
C SER A 17 38.20 7.37 -8.85
N ALA A 18 36.94 7.74 -8.59
CA ALA A 18 35.83 6.86 -8.84
C ALA A 18 35.85 6.47 -10.32
N ALA A 19 36.11 5.20 -10.61
CA ALA A 19 36.05 4.66 -11.95
C ALA A 19 34.70 5.03 -12.58
N PRO A 20 34.66 5.44 -13.86
CA PRO A 20 33.43 5.79 -14.54
C PRO A 20 32.46 4.59 -14.46
N ALA A 21 31.28 4.80 -13.86
CA ALA A 21 30.28 3.77 -13.73
C ALA A 21 29.94 3.23 -15.14
N THR A 22 30.13 1.94 -15.34
CA THR A 22 29.79 1.27 -16.61
C THR A 22 28.32 1.58 -16.93
N PRO A 23 27.99 2.02 -18.17
CA PRO A 23 26.60 2.33 -18.51
C PRO A 23 25.74 1.08 -18.34
N LEU A 24 24.64 1.24 -17.60
CA LEU A 24 23.70 0.14 -17.31
C LEU A 24 23.10 -0.36 -18.63
N ARG A 25 22.93 -1.68 -18.73
CA ARG A 25 22.23 -2.30 -19.85
C ARG A 25 20.76 -1.86 -19.87
N PRO A 26 20.11 -1.74 -21.04
CA PRO A 26 18.70 -1.34 -21.13
C PRO A 26 17.75 -2.15 -20.22
N ALA A 27 17.97 -3.45 -20.06
CA ALA A 27 17.20 -4.31 -19.19
C ALA A 27 17.37 -3.96 -17.69
N GLU A 28 18.55 -3.53 -17.28
CA GLU A 28 18.82 -3.08 -15.90
C GLU A 28 18.13 -1.75 -15.61
N VAL A 29 18.14 -0.83 -16.58
CA VAL A 29 17.41 0.44 -16.50
C VAL A 29 15.90 0.17 -16.37
N ALA A 30 15.33 -0.67 -17.22
CA ALA A 30 13.91 -1.03 -17.16
C ALA A 30 13.53 -1.66 -15.82
N ARG A 31 14.38 -2.54 -15.27
CA ARG A 31 14.18 -3.14 -13.95
C ARG A 31 14.13 -2.08 -12.84
N GLN A 32 15.00 -1.08 -12.88
CA GLN A 32 15.01 -0.02 -11.88
C GLN A 32 13.73 0.83 -11.91
N TYR A 33 13.22 1.18 -13.11
CA TYR A 33 11.92 1.84 -13.24
C TYR A 33 10.77 0.97 -12.76
N TYR A 34 10.81 -0.33 -13.04
CA TYR A 34 9.84 -1.27 -12.49
C TYR A 34 9.88 -1.32 -10.96
N GLU A 35 11.06 -1.30 -10.35
CA GLU A 35 11.21 -1.25 -8.88
C GLU A 35 10.64 0.04 -8.26
N LEU A 36 10.71 1.20 -8.97
CA LEU A 36 10.06 2.43 -8.52
C LEU A 36 8.55 2.28 -8.36
N THR A 37 7.90 1.45 -9.18
CA THR A 37 6.44 1.24 -9.11
C THR A 37 5.99 0.41 -7.92
N LYS A 38 6.90 -0.12 -7.08
CA LYS A 38 6.58 -1.02 -5.93
C LYS A 38 5.66 -2.19 -6.31
N PRO A 39 6.02 -3.05 -7.26
CA PRO A 39 5.10 -4.02 -7.87
C PRO A 39 4.39 -4.92 -6.89
N ARG A 40 5.04 -5.35 -5.80
CA ARG A 40 4.42 -6.19 -4.76
C ARG A 40 3.30 -5.48 -4.00
N VAL A 41 3.46 -4.19 -3.73
CA VAL A 41 2.42 -3.37 -3.07
C VAL A 41 1.28 -3.09 -4.03
N VAL A 42 1.63 -2.68 -5.26
CA VAL A 42 0.65 -2.41 -6.32
C VAL A 42 -0.16 -3.66 -6.66
N ALA A 43 0.42 -4.86 -6.62
CA ALA A 43 -0.32 -6.11 -6.85
C ALA A 43 -1.48 -6.31 -5.86
N LEU A 44 -1.28 -6.05 -4.56
CA LEU A 44 -2.36 -6.14 -3.56
C LEU A 44 -3.41 -5.04 -3.77
N ILE A 45 -2.98 -3.82 -4.10
CA ILE A 45 -3.84 -2.70 -4.46
C ILE A 45 -4.73 -3.09 -5.66
N MET A 46 -4.11 -3.64 -6.70
CA MET A 46 -4.83 -4.07 -7.92
C MET A 46 -5.78 -5.23 -7.66
N PHE A 47 -5.40 -6.18 -6.79
CA PHE A 47 -6.31 -7.24 -6.38
C PHE A 47 -7.60 -6.68 -5.78
N THR A 48 -7.50 -5.70 -4.87
CA THR A 48 -8.70 -5.10 -4.24
C THR A 48 -9.50 -4.23 -5.21
N ALA A 49 -8.83 -3.54 -6.15
CA ALA A 49 -9.52 -2.78 -7.22
C ALA A 49 -10.32 -3.71 -8.13
N VAL A 50 -9.70 -4.79 -8.60
CA VAL A 50 -10.35 -5.80 -9.44
C VAL A 50 -11.49 -6.48 -8.67
N ALA A 51 -11.30 -6.82 -7.39
CA ALA A 51 -12.38 -7.34 -6.57
C ALA A 51 -13.57 -6.36 -6.49
N GLY A 52 -13.32 -5.06 -6.34
CA GLY A 52 -14.36 -4.03 -6.39
C GLY A 52 -15.10 -3.98 -7.73
N MET A 53 -14.39 -4.18 -8.86
CA MET A 53 -15.01 -4.27 -10.20
C MET A 53 -15.96 -5.47 -10.29
N PHE A 54 -15.54 -6.64 -9.81
CA PHE A 54 -16.35 -7.84 -9.85
C PHE A 54 -17.53 -7.80 -8.89
N LEU A 55 -17.38 -7.21 -7.71
CA LEU A 55 -18.41 -7.09 -6.69
C LEU A 55 -19.49 -6.04 -7.04
N SER A 56 -19.21 -5.15 -7.98
CA SER A 56 -20.11 -4.04 -8.36
C SER A 56 -21.26 -4.44 -9.27
N LEU A 57 -21.18 -5.61 -9.90
CA LEU A 57 -22.14 -6.09 -10.89
C LEU A 57 -22.63 -7.51 -10.53
N PRO A 58 -23.89 -7.86 -10.78
CA PRO A 58 -24.40 -9.21 -10.50
C PRO A 58 -23.77 -10.29 -11.41
N GLY A 59 -23.12 -9.90 -12.50
CA GLY A 59 -22.48 -10.78 -13.48
C GLY A 59 -21.04 -10.38 -13.78
N MET A 60 -20.46 -10.98 -14.83
CA MET A 60 -19.10 -10.69 -15.24
C MET A 60 -18.96 -9.25 -15.77
N PRO A 61 -17.96 -8.49 -15.31
CA PRO A 61 -17.67 -7.17 -15.86
C PRO A 61 -17.37 -7.22 -17.36
N PRO A 62 -17.78 -6.21 -18.16
CA PRO A 62 -17.40 -6.11 -19.57
C PRO A 62 -15.88 -6.10 -19.72
N LEU A 63 -15.33 -7.06 -20.49
CA LEU A 63 -13.87 -7.26 -20.59
C LEU A 63 -13.10 -6.00 -21.01
N PRO A 64 -13.51 -5.21 -22.02
CA PRO A 64 -12.79 -3.99 -22.37
C PRO A 64 -12.71 -2.99 -21.21
N LEU A 65 -13.82 -2.79 -20.49
CA LEU A 65 -13.90 -1.87 -19.36
C LEU A 65 -13.04 -2.36 -18.18
N LEU A 66 -13.07 -3.67 -17.90
CA LEU A 66 -12.22 -4.31 -16.89
C LEU A 66 -10.73 -4.07 -17.18
N LEU A 67 -10.32 -4.27 -18.45
CA LEU A 67 -8.91 -4.09 -18.86
C LEU A 67 -8.47 -2.61 -18.75
N PHE A 68 -9.27 -1.67 -19.29
CA PHE A 68 -8.91 -0.25 -19.22
C PHE A 68 -8.93 0.30 -17.80
N ALA A 69 -9.90 -0.09 -16.97
CA ALA A 69 -9.97 0.31 -15.58
C ALA A 69 -8.78 -0.27 -14.79
N THR A 70 -8.45 -1.54 -14.99
CA THR A 70 -7.28 -2.19 -14.36
C THR A 70 -5.99 -1.48 -14.76
N LEU A 71 -5.80 -1.20 -16.06
CA LEU A 71 -4.63 -0.49 -16.55
C LEU A 71 -4.54 0.92 -15.96
N GLY A 72 -5.62 1.69 -16.02
CA GLY A 72 -5.66 3.07 -15.55
C GLY A 72 -5.41 3.18 -14.04
N ILE A 73 -6.12 2.40 -13.23
CA ILE A 73 -5.94 2.38 -11.76
C ILE A 73 -4.52 1.89 -11.41
N GLY A 74 -4.02 0.88 -12.12
CA GLY A 74 -2.66 0.36 -11.94
C GLY A 74 -1.58 1.40 -12.22
N MET A 75 -1.73 2.17 -13.31
CA MET A 75 -0.81 3.28 -13.64
C MET A 75 -0.88 4.41 -12.61
N ALA A 76 -2.07 4.75 -12.08
CA ALA A 76 -2.21 5.73 -10.99
C ALA A 76 -1.46 5.27 -9.73
N ALA A 77 -1.65 4.02 -9.32
CA ALA A 77 -0.97 3.44 -8.16
C ALA A 77 0.56 3.39 -8.36
N ALA A 78 1.02 3.02 -9.54
CA ALA A 78 2.43 2.98 -9.91
C ALA A 78 3.06 4.40 -9.94
N SER A 79 2.34 5.39 -10.49
CA SER A 79 2.72 6.81 -10.45
C SER A 79 2.90 7.30 -9.01
N GLY A 80 1.90 7.05 -8.14
CA GLY A 80 1.97 7.41 -6.73
C GLY A 80 3.13 6.74 -6.00
N ALA A 81 3.41 5.46 -6.30
CA ALA A 81 4.53 4.73 -5.74
C ALA A 81 5.89 5.30 -6.18
N ALA A 82 6.04 5.66 -7.46
CA ALA A 82 7.26 6.27 -8.00
C ALA A 82 7.49 7.68 -7.41
N MET A 83 6.43 8.49 -7.30
CA MET A 83 6.49 9.81 -6.65
C MET A 83 6.87 9.68 -5.18
N ASN A 84 6.30 8.72 -4.46
CA ASN A 84 6.66 8.47 -3.07
C ASN A 84 8.13 8.05 -2.92
N HIS A 85 8.71 7.24 -3.83
CA HIS A 85 10.15 6.94 -3.83
C HIS A 85 11.01 8.19 -3.99
N LEU A 86 10.57 9.13 -4.84
CA LEU A 86 11.28 10.39 -5.05
C LEU A 86 11.26 11.27 -3.80
N LEU A 87 10.08 11.45 -3.22
CA LEU A 87 9.88 12.31 -2.05
C LEU A 87 10.49 11.73 -0.76
N ASP A 88 10.62 10.40 -0.68
CA ASP A 88 11.19 9.69 0.47
C ASP A 88 12.70 9.40 0.31
N ALA A 89 13.36 9.83 -0.76
CA ALA A 89 14.74 9.42 -1.08
C ALA A 89 15.73 9.66 0.07
N ASP A 90 15.64 10.81 0.74
CA ASP A 90 16.51 11.17 1.88
C ASP A 90 16.22 10.26 3.10
N ALA A 91 14.96 10.08 3.45
CA ALA A 91 14.57 9.17 4.54
C ALA A 91 14.93 7.71 4.23
N ASP A 92 14.77 7.29 2.98
CA ASP A 92 15.13 5.94 2.52
C ASP A 92 16.63 5.69 2.57
N SER A 93 17.48 6.70 2.42
CA SER A 93 18.94 6.58 2.44
C SER A 93 19.48 6.17 3.83
N VAL A 94 18.82 6.58 4.89
CA VAL A 94 19.22 6.29 6.29
C VAL A 94 18.61 5.01 6.85
N MET A 95 17.67 4.40 6.15
CA MET A 95 17.02 3.14 6.55
C MET A 95 17.69 1.92 5.91
N ALA A 96 18.09 0.93 6.71
CA ALA A 96 18.78 -0.28 6.21
C ALA A 96 18.01 -1.03 5.12
N ARG A 97 16.66 -1.05 5.20
CA ARG A 97 15.79 -1.72 4.24
C ARG A 97 15.69 -1.04 2.89
N THR A 98 15.83 0.29 2.84
CA THR A 98 15.47 1.11 1.68
C THR A 98 16.65 1.83 1.03
N ARG A 99 17.82 1.88 1.69
CA ARG A 99 19.05 2.53 1.20
C ARG A 99 19.55 2.01 -0.16
N LEU A 100 19.18 0.77 -0.52
CA LEU A 100 19.56 0.15 -1.80
C LEU A 100 18.50 0.35 -2.90
N ARG A 101 17.46 1.15 -2.64
CA ARG A 101 16.46 1.49 -3.67
C ARG A 101 17.10 2.35 -4.78
N PRO A 102 16.53 2.34 -6.01
CA PRO A 102 17.13 3.01 -7.17
C PRO A 102 17.51 4.48 -6.97
N LEU A 103 16.71 5.26 -6.22
CA LEU A 103 16.97 6.68 -5.97
C LEU A 103 18.03 6.91 -4.90
N PRO A 104 17.95 6.37 -3.66
CA PRO A 104 19.02 6.49 -2.67
C PRO A 104 20.36 5.94 -3.16
N ALA A 105 20.34 4.87 -3.96
CA ALA A 105 21.54 4.27 -4.55
C ALA A 105 22.12 5.06 -5.75
N GLY A 106 21.47 6.16 -6.17
CA GLY A 106 21.92 6.96 -7.31
C GLY A 106 21.74 6.31 -8.67
N ALA A 107 21.02 5.19 -8.77
CA ALA A 107 20.83 4.43 -9.98
C ALA A 107 19.89 5.12 -10.99
N ILE A 108 18.96 5.95 -10.51
CA ILE A 108 18.06 6.77 -11.33
C ILE A 108 18.19 8.24 -10.91
N ASN A 109 18.31 9.11 -11.91
CA ASN A 109 18.30 10.55 -11.68
C ASN A 109 16.92 11.02 -11.19
N PRO A 110 16.82 11.83 -10.10
CA PRO A 110 15.57 12.34 -9.57
C PRO A 110 14.65 13.01 -10.59
N ARG A 111 15.20 13.78 -11.52
CA ARG A 111 14.43 14.43 -12.60
C ARG A 111 13.77 13.42 -13.54
N ARG A 112 14.47 12.32 -13.86
CA ARG A 112 13.93 11.23 -14.69
C ARG A 112 12.85 10.46 -13.94
N ALA A 113 13.04 10.20 -12.63
CA ALA A 113 12.03 9.56 -11.79
C ALA A 113 10.76 10.42 -11.67
N PHE A 114 10.92 11.75 -11.52
CA PHE A 114 9.80 12.70 -11.54
C PHE A 114 9.05 12.67 -12.87
N ALA A 115 9.77 12.82 -13.99
CA ALA A 115 9.16 12.79 -15.31
C ALA A 115 8.42 11.47 -15.59
N PHE A 116 9.01 10.32 -15.19
CA PHE A 116 8.36 9.01 -15.27
C PHE A 116 7.07 8.94 -14.47
N SER A 117 7.09 9.39 -13.21
CA SER A 117 5.91 9.40 -12.34
C SER A 117 4.80 10.28 -12.93
N VAL A 118 5.12 11.51 -13.36
CA VAL A 118 4.14 12.45 -13.96
C VAL A 118 3.57 11.89 -15.26
N LEU A 119 4.40 11.35 -16.13
CA LEU A 119 3.93 10.75 -17.39
C LEU A 119 2.99 9.59 -17.14
N LEU A 120 3.34 8.70 -16.20
CA LEU A 120 2.51 7.55 -15.84
C LEU A 120 1.17 8.00 -15.25
N GLY A 121 1.16 9.03 -14.41
CA GLY A 121 -0.05 9.65 -13.87
C GLY A 121 -0.92 10.29 -14.97
N ALA A 122 -0.32 11.04 -15.88
CA ALA A 122 -1.04 11.66 -17.00
C ALA A 122 -1.67 10.62 -17.93
N LEU A 123 -0.94 9.56 -18.27
CA LEU A 123 -1.45 8.44 -19.06
C LEU A 123 -2.60 7.71 -18.33
N SER A 124 -2.46 7.51 -17.02
CA SER A 124 -3.54 6.96 -16.20
C SER A 124 -4.81 7.79 -16.30
N MET A 125 -4.69 9.11 -16.11
CA MET A 125 -5.84 10.02 -16.18
C MET A 125 -6.48 10.01 -17.57
N ALA A 126 -5.67 10.00 -18.63
CA ALA A 126 -6.16 9.91 -20.01
C ALA A 126 -6.96 8.61 -20.24
N VAL A 127 -6.41 7.45 -19.82
CA VAL A 127 -7.08 6.15 -19.95
C VAL A 127 -8.38 6.14 -19.15
N LEU A 128 -8.35 6.56 -17.87
CA LEU A 128 -9.54 6.54 -17.01
C LEU A 128 -10.63 7.50 -17.51
N PHE A 129 -10.25 8.70 -17.95
CA PHE A 129 -11.22 9.70 -18.41
C PHE A 129 -11.83 9.34 -19.75
N MET A 130 -11.00 8.88 -20.73
CA MET A 130 -11.46 8.63 -22.10
C MET A 130 -12.08 7.25 -22.32
N LEU A 131 -11.60 6.23 -21.58
CA LEU A 131 -11.96 4.82 -21.84
C LEU A 131 -12.72 4.16 -20.69
N VAL A 132 -12.89 4.85 -19.54
CA VAL A 132 -13.66 4.36 -18.39
C VAL A 132 -14.78 5.36 -18.08
N ASN A 133 -14.55 6.31 -17.16
CA ASN A 133 -15.49 7.40 -16.89
C ASN A 133 -14.81 8.53 -16.08
N ALA A 134 -15.41 9.72 -16.13
CA ALA A 134 -14.88 10.92 -15.47
C ALA A 134 -14.83 10.81 -13.93
N LEU A 135 -15.81 10.11 -13.31
CA LEU A 135 -15.85 9.94 -11.85
C LEU A 135 -14.63 9.13 -11.36
N THR A 136 -14.34 8.01 -12.01
CA THR A 136 -13.18 7.18 -11.66
C THR A 136 -11.87 7.93 -11.87
N ALA A 137 -11.74 8.69 -12.96
CA ALA A 137 -10.57 9.54 -13.21
C ALA A 137 -10.40 10.59 -12.10
N LEU A 138 -11.47 11.29 -11.72
CA LEU A 138 -11.45 12.28 -10.64
C LEU A 138 -11.04 11.66 -9.30
N LEU A 139 -11.66 10.55 -8.92
CA LEU A 139 -11.36 9.87 -7.64
C LEU A 139 -9.93 9.31 -7.62
N ALA A 140 -9.44 8.76 -8.75
CA ALA A 140 -8.07 8.30 -8.89
C ALA A 140 -7.08 9.47 -8.78
N PHE A 141 -7.38 10.62 -9.40
CA PHE A 141 -6.59 11.83 -9.28
C PHE A 141 -6.53 12.33 -7.83
N LEU A 142 -7.67 12.42 -7.14
CA LEU A 142 -7.73 12.82 -5.74
C LEU A 142 -6.94 11.86 -4.83
N SER A 143 -7.04 10.55 -5.09
CA SER A 143 -6.25 9.55 -4.36
C SER A 143 -4.75 9.69 -4.61
N LEU A 144 -4.34 9.93 -5.86
CA LEU A 144 -2.94 10.17 -6.23
C LEU A 144 -2.37 11.42 -5.54
N ILE A 145 -3.07 12.54 -5.61
CA ILE A 145 -2.67 13.79 -4.95
C ILE A 145 -2.68 13.63 -3.43
N GLY A 146 -3.72 13.00 -2.87
CA GLY A 146 -3.81 12.68 -1.45
C GLY A 146 -2.63 11.86 -0.94
N TYR A 147 -2.21 10.86 -1.71
CA TYR A 147 -1.06 10.03 -1.36
C TYR A 147 0.28 10.75 -1.58
N ALA A 148 0.50 11.33 -2.75
CA ALA A 148 1.78 11.92 -3.10
C ALA A 148 2.07 13.22 -2.33
N LEU A 149 1.11 14.13 -2.25
CA LEU A 149 1.31 15.45 -1.63
C LEU A 149 0.86 15.45 -0.16
N VAL A 150 -0.42 15.12 0.11
CA VAL A 150 -0.96 15.29 1.47
C VAL A 150 -0.30 14.30 2.44
N TYR A 151 -0.24 13.02 2.08
CA TYR A 151 0.36 12.01 2.97
C TYR A 151 1.90 12.11 2.97
N THR A 152 2.56 12.01 1.81
CA THR A 152 4.02 11.82 1.76
C THR A 152 4.76 13.09 2.15
N VAL A 153 4.33 14.27 1.66
CA VAL A 153 5.03 15.54 1.95
C VAL A 153 4.67 16.09 3.32
N TYR A 154 3.37 16.07 3.68
CA TYR A 154 2.90 16.77 4.87
C TYR A 154 2.64 15.83 6.06
N LEU A 155 1.67 14.92 5.95
CA LEU A 155 1.21 14.13 7.11
C LEU A 155 2.29 13.22 7.70
N LYS A 156 3.11 12.63 6.85
CA LYS A 156 4.15 11.68 7.24
C LYS A 156 5.13 12.26 8.25
N HIS A 157 5.41 13.56 8.16
CA HIS A 157 6.35 14.29 9.03
C HIS A 157 5.64 15.13 10.10
N ALA A 158 4.34 15.42 9.94
CA ALA A 158 3.61 16.35 10.80
C ALA A 158 2.92 15.67 11.99
N THR A 159 2.50 14.40 11.87
CA THR A 159 1.63 13.80 12.89
C THR A 159 1.80 12.29 13.00
N PRO A 160 1.66 11.71 14.21
CA PRO A 160 1.61 10.26 14.40
C PRO A 160 0.31 9.62 13.85
N GLN A 161 -0.70 10.42 13.51
CA GLN A 161 -1.93 9.99 12.85
C GLN A 161 -1.78 9.87 11.32
N ASN A 162 -0.56 10.04 10.80
CA ASN A 162 -0.25 9.97 9.38
C ASN A 162 -0.77 8.69 8.70
N ILE A 163 -0.71 7.55 9.40
CA ILE A 163 -1.19 6.24 8.92
C ILE A 163 -2.72 6.22 8.82
N VAL A 164 -3.43 6.81 9.79
CA VAL A 164 -4.90 6.83 9.78
C VAL A 164 -5.40 7.69 8.62
N ILE A 165 -4.95 8.96 8.57
CA ILE A 165 -5.42 9.92 7.57
C ILE A 165 -4.92 9.51 6.17
N GLY A 166 -3.64 9.19 6.03
CA GLY A 166 -3.04 8.74 4.77
C GLY A 166 -3.56 7.40 4.27
N GLY A 167 -4.10 6.58 5.19
CA GLY A 167 -4.76 5.31 4.86
C GLY A 167 -5.95 5.45 3.91
N ALA A 168 -6.59 6.62 3.85
CA ALA A 168 -7.69 6.90 2.94
C ALA A 168 -7.30 6.70 1.46
N ALA A 169 -6.11 7.19 1.06
CA ALA A 169 -5.64 6.98 -0.31
C ALA A 169 -5.37 5.51 -0.62
N GLY A 170 -4.83 4.76 0.35
CA GLY A 170 -4.61 3.31 0.23
C GLY A 170 -5.89 2.48 0.24
N ALA A 171 -7.00 3.02 0.76
CA ALA A 171 -8.31 2.37 0.81
C ALA A 171 -9.17 2.62 -0.44
N ALA A 172 -8.79 3.56 -1.31
CA ALA A 172 -9.54 3.92 -2.50
C ALA A 172 -9.67 2.82 -3.59
N PRO A 173 -8.72 1.87 -3.78
CA PRO A 173 -8.72 0.97 -4.92
C PRO A 173 -10.03 0.21 -5.17
N PRO A 174 -10.67 -0.48 -4.21
CA PRO A 174 -11.93 -1.19 -4.49
C PRO A 174 -13.08 -0.23 -4.82
N LEU A 175 -13.10 0.97 -4.23
CA LEU A 175 -14.06 2.02 -4.57
C LEU A 175 -13.84 2.52 -6.01
N LEU A 176 -12.58 2.71 -6.43
CA LEU A 176 -12.25 3.06 -7.81
C LEU A 176 -12.70 1.96 -8.78
N GLY A 177 -12.45 0.70 -8.43
CA GLY A 177 -12.90 -0.45 -9.22
C GLY A 177 -14.43 -0.47 -9.37
N TRP A 178 -15.14 -0.25 -8.27
CA TRP A 178 -16.61 -0.16 -8.27
C TRP A 178 -17.11 0.98 -9.18
N CYS A 179 -16.61 2.20 -8.97
CA CYS A 179 -16.99 3.36 -9.76
C CYS A 179 -16.64 3.21 -11.24
N ALA A 180 -15.57 2.47 -11.56
CA ALA A 180 -15.20 2.20 -12.94
C ALA A 180 -16.27 1.39 -13.68
N MET A 181 -16.93 0.46 -13.01
CA MET A 181 -17.96 -0.39 -13.62
C MET A 181 -19.33 0.26 -13.62
N THR A 182 -19.68 0.99 -12.55
CA THR A 182 -21.04 1.51 -12.34
C THR A 182 -21.22 2.97 -12.75
N GLY A 183 -20.14 3.73 -12.88
CA GLY A 183 -20.18 5.19 -13.06
C GLY A 183 -20.71 5.95 -11.86
N GLY A 184 -20.94 5.29 -10.71
CA GLY A 184 -21.54 5.86 -9.51
C GLY A 184 -20.84 5.48 -8.22
N LEU A 185 -21.08 6.28 -7.17
CA LEU A 185 -20.62 6.03 -5.81
C LEU A 185 -21.80 5.52 -4.97
N THR A 186 -21.71 4.27 -4.50
CA THR A 186 -22.75 3.63 -3.71
C THR A 186 -22.28 3.40 -2.26
N ALA A 187 -23.24 3.08 -1.36
CA ALA A 187 -22.93 2.72 0.03
C ALA A 187 -22.04 1.47 0.10
N ASP A 188 -22.22 0.50 -0.80
CA ASP A 188 -21.43 -0.72 -0.85
C ASP A 188 -19.97 -0.43 -1.25
N ALA A 189 -19.75 0.46 -2.24
CA ALA A 189 -18.42 0.93 -2.59
C ALA A 189 -17.70 1.60 -1.41
N LEU A 190 -18.43 2.44 -0.66
CA LEU A 190 -17.90 3.08 0.55
C LEU A 190 -17.63 2.06 1.66
N LEU A 191 -18.40 0.99 1.73
CA LEU A 191 -18.17 -0.08 2.70
C LEU A 191 -16.89 -0.86 2.41
N LEU A 192 -16.60 -1.16 1.13
CA LEU A 192 -15.33 -1.76 0.72
C LEU A 192 -14.14 -0.85 1.04
N PHE A 193 -14.28 0.45 0.80
CA PHE A 193 -13.30 1.47 1.21
C PHE A 193 -13.10 1.46 2.73
N LEU A 194 -14.16 1.46 3.51
CA LEU A 194 -14.12 1.53 4.98
C LEU A 194 -13.42 0.31 5.60
N ILE A 195 -13.61 -0.89 5.02
CA ILE A 195 -12.89 -2.11 5.44
C ILE A 195 -11.38 -1.89 5.34
N ILE A 196 -10.87 -1.42 4.20
CA ILE A 196 -9.43 -1.21 4.02
C ILE A 196 -8.94 -0.02 4.85
N PHE A 197 -9.74 1.03 4.98
CA PHE A 197 -9.42 2.18 5.83
C PHE A 197 -9.20 1.77 7.29
N CYS A 198 -10.11 0.96 7.86
CA CYS A 198 -9.97 0.44 9.21
C CYS A 198 -8.87 -0.63 9.35
N TRP A 199 -8.54 -1.35 8.27
CA TRP A 199 -7.45 -2.32 8.22
C TRP A 199 -6.06 -1.66 8.22
N THR A 200 -5.94 -0.48 7.64
CA THR A 200 -4.65 0.20 7.44
C THR A 200 -3.90 0.47 8.75
N PRO A 201 -4.52 1.01 9.84
CA PRO A 201 -3.80 1.28 11.08
C PRO A 201 -3.24 0.02 11.76
N PRO A 202 -3.99 -1.06 12.03
CA PRO A 202 -3.43 -2.25 12.67
C PRO A 202 -2.35 -2.93 11.82
N HIS A 203 -2.44 -2.86 10.49
CA HIS A 203 -1.42 -3.36 9.57
C HIS A 203 -0.11 -2.57 9.70
N PHE A 204 -0.14 -1.25 9.47
CA PHE A 204 1.06 -0.42 9.47
C PHE A 204 1.68 -0.23 10.85
N TRP A 205 0.87 -0.13 11.91
CA TRP A 205 1.42 0.00 13.25
C TRP A 205 2.06 -1.31 13.74
N ALA A 206 1.58 -2.48 13.30
CA ALA A 206 2.27 -3.73 13.56
C ALA A 206 3.66 -3.76 12.91
N LEU A 207 3.80 -3.24 11.68
CA LEU A 207 5.10 -3.04 11.01
C LEU A 207 5.97 -2.02 11.77
N ALA A 208 5.39 -0.86 12.13
CA ALA A 208 6.11 0.23 12.79
C ALA A 208 6.64 -0.16 14.17
N LEU A 209 6.00 -1.09 14.89
CA LEU A 209 6.46 -1.57 16.19
C LEU A 209 7.85 -2.21 16.12
N TYR A 210 8.06 -3.18 15.23
CA TYR A 210 9.36 -3.87 15.15
C TYR A 210 10.37 -3.13 14.26
N ARG A 211 9.99 -1.97 13.71
CA ARG A 211 10.84 -1.05 12.94
C ARG A 211 10.96 0.33 13.61
N SER A 212 10.59 0.44 14.88
CA SER A 212 10.52 1.74 15.57
C SER A 212 11.85 2.48 15.57
N GLU A 213 12.99 1.79 15.72
CA GLU A 213 14.32 2.39 15.66
C GLU A 213 14.66 2.96 14.28
N GLU A 214 14.29 2.27 13.19
CA GLU A 214 14.52 2.76 11.83
C GLU A 214 13.72 4.06 11.59
N TYR A 215 12.45 4.10 12.02
CA TYR A 215 11.62 5.30 11.91
C TYR A 215 12.11 6.45 12.79
N SER A 216 12.59 6.16 14.00
CA SER A 216 13.19 7.14 14.89
C SER A 216 14.44 7.78 14.27
N ARG A 217 15.36 6.96 13.70
CA ARG A 217 16.57 7.47 13.01
C ARG A 217 16.25 8.32 11.79
N ALA A 218 15.15 8.01 11.10
CA ALA A 218 14.70 8.79 9.94
C ALA A 218 13.87 10.03 10.32
N GLY A 219 13.69 10.32 11.61
CA GLY A 219 12.89 11.46 12.08
C GLY A 219 11.40 11.38 11.77
N ILE A 220 10.87 10.17 11.49
CA ILE A 220 9.46 9.97 11.12
C ILE A 220 8.65 9.71 12.40
N PRO A 221 7.65 10.57 12.76
CA PRO A 221 6.91 10.48 14.01
C PRO A 221 5.83 9.39 13.98
N MET A 222 6.24 8.13 13.75
CA MET A 222 5.32 6.99 13.83
C MET A 222 4.78 6.80 15.25
N LEU A 223 3.57 6.27 15.38
CA LEU A 223 2.90 6.10 16.68
C LEU A 223 3.78 5.40 17.75
N PRO A 224 4.54 4.32 17.47
CA PRO A 224 5.42 3.72 18.47
C PRO A 224 6.62 4.60 18.84
N VAL A 225 7.06 5.51 17.97
CA VAL A 225 8.16 6.46 18.23
C VAL A 225 7.69 7.57 19.17
N THR A 226 6.48 8.10 18.96
CA THR A 226 5.94 9.26 19.68
C THR A 226 5.21 8.89 20.97
N HIS A 227 4.44 7.80 20.97
CA HIS A 227 3.56 7.38 22.08
C HIS A 227 3.99 6.04 22.71
N GLY A 228 5.06 5.44 22.21
CA GLY A 228 5.62 4.19 22.74
C GLY A 228 4.85 2.93 22.34
N ALA A 229 5.50 1.79 22.57
CA ALA A 229 4.99 0.49 22.14
C ALA A 229 3.70 0.05 22.85
N ARG A 230 3.47 0.42 24.12
CA ARG A 230 2.27 0.03 24.87
C ARG A 230 1.02 0.69 24.29
N HIS A 231 1.08 1.99 24.04
CA HIS A 231 -0.02 2.73 23.42
C HIS A 231 -0.33 2.20 22.01
N THR A 232 0.70 2.01 21.19
CA THR A 232 0.54 1.50 19.82
C THR A 232 -0.13 0.12 19.79
N ARG A 233 0.23 -0.79 20.71
CA ARG A 233 -0.40 -2.12 20.81
C ARG A 233 -1.88 -2.03 21.21
N LEU A 234 -2.24 -1.09 22.08
CA LEU A 234 -3.65 -0.83 22.40
C LEU A 234 -4.41 -0.33 21.18
N GLN A 235 -3.86 0.61 20.45
CA GLN A 235 -4.47 1.14 19.22
C GLN A 235 -4.64 0.05 18.15
N ILE A 236 -3.64 -0.84 17.97
CA ILE A 236 -3.76 -2.01 17.08
C ILE A 236 -4.97 -2.86 17.48
N LEU A 237 -5.14 -3.16 18.78
CA LEU A 237 -6.26 -3.96 19.24
C LEU A 237 -7.60 -3.25 18.99
N LEU A 238 -7.73 -1.97 19.35
CA LEU A 238 -8.96 -1.19 19.19
C LEU A 238 -9.36 -1.07 17.69
N TYR A 239 -8.40 -0.79 16.82
CA TYR A 239 -8.67 -0.74 15.38
C TYR A 239 -8.97 -2.12 14.78
N THR A 240 -8.42 -3.21 15.34
CA THR A 240 -8.80 -4.57 14.92
C THR A 240 -10.24 -4.91 15.34
N VAL A 241 -10.69 -4.44 16.52
CA VAL A 241 -12.09 -4.56 16.94
C VAL A 241 -13.01 -3.74 16.03
N LEU A 242 -12.64 -2.49 15.73
CA LEU A 242 -13.38 -1.63 14.80
C LEU A 242 -13.46 -2.26 13.40
N LEU A 243 -12.32 -2.72 12.87
CA LEU A 243 -12.27 -3.46 11.61
C LEU A 243 -13.20 -4.67 11.61
N SER A 244 -13.22 -5.43 12.71
CA SER A 244 -14.08 -6.61 12.83
C SER A 244 -15.57 -6.24 12.74
N ALA A 245 -15.98 -5.14 13.39
CA ALA A 245 -17.34 -4.64 13.29
C ALA A 245 -17.67 -4.19 11.85
N VAL A 246 -16.79 -3.42 11.22
CA VAL A 246 -16.95 -2.94 9.83
C VAL A 246 -16.97 -4.11 8.84
N ALA A 247 -16.12 -5.13 9.03
CA ALA A 247 -16.08 -6.31 8.17
C ALA A 247 -17.34 -7.22 8.31
N LEU A 248 -18.19 -7.02 9.30
CA LEU A 248 -19.49 -7.70 9.40
C LEU A 248 -20.63 -6.91 8.73
N MET A 249 -20.42 -5.63 8.43
CA MET A 249 -21.45 -4.78 7.81
C MET A 249 -21.91 -5.28 6.42
N PRO A 250 -21.06 -5.85 5.55
CA PRO A 250 -21.54 -6.40 4.28
C PRO A 250 -22.64 -7.44 4.45
N PHE A 251 -22.57 -8.28 5.47
CA PHE A 251 -23.66 -9.20 5.80
C PHE A 251 -24.88 -8.47 6.37
N ALA A 252 -24.69 -7.53 7.29
CA ALA A 252 -25.78 -6.79 7.92
C ALA A 252 -26.57 -5.94 6.90
N THR A 253 -25.91 -5.40 5.89
CA THR A 253 -26.53 -4.63 4.78
C THR A 253 -27.11 -5.51 3.67
N ARG A 254 -26.97 -6.83 3.77
CA ARG A 254 -27.34 -7.80 2.73
C ARG A 254 -26.56 -7.68 1.41
N PHE A 255 -25.43 -7.01 1.45
CA PHE A 255 -24.48 -6.95 0.35
C PHE A 255 -23.75 -8.29 0.17
N ALA A 256 -23.52 -9.04 1.26
CA ALA A 256 -22.90 -10.36 1.24
C ALA A 256 -23.74 -11.37 2.06
N GLY A 257 -23.62 -12.66 1.74
CA GLY A 257 -24.40 -13.74 2.33
C GLY A 257 -23.67 -14.49 3.46
N TRP A 258 -24.15 -15.69 3.75
CA TRP A 258 -23.69 -16.52 4.87
C TRP A 258 -22.28 -17.08 4.70
N VAL A 259 -21.84 -17.34 3.46
CA VAL A 259 -20.47 -17.82 3.19
C VAL A 259 -19.46 -16.73 3.57
N TYR A 260 -19.77 -15.48 3.19
CA TYR A 260 -18.97 -14.33 3.61
C TYR A 260 -18.96 -14.17 5.13
N LEU A 261 -20.13 -14.26 5.78
CA LEU A 261 -20.23 -14.12 7.25
C LEU A 261 -19.34 -15.13 7.97
N ALA A 262 -19.44 -16.41 7.59
CA ALA A 262 -18.64 -17.48 8.20
C ALA A 262 -17.13 -17.21 8.03
N GLY A 263 -16.70 -16.86 6.83
CA GLY A 263 -15.31 -16.50 6.57
C GLY A 263 -14.85 -15.25 7.32
N ALA A 264 -15.67 -14.20 7.35
CA ALA A 264 -15.37 -12.96 8.06
C ALA A 264 -15.23 -13.19 9.57
N LEU A 265 -16.12 -13.97 10.19
CA LEU A 265 -16.03 -14.33 11.61
C LEU A 265 -14.75 -15.09 11.94
N LEU A 266 -14.38 -16.08 11.12
CA LEU A 266 -13.13 -16.84 11.28
C LEU A 266 -11.91 -15.93 11.16
N LEU A 267 -11.84 -15.14 10.08
CA LEU A 267 -10.71 -14.26 9.80
C LEU A 267 -10.56 -13.17 10.87
N ASN A 268 -11.66 -12.54 11.29
CA ASN A 268 -11.69 -11.57 12.36
C ASN A 268 -11.25 -12.19 13.70
N GLY A 269 -11.73 -13.39 14.04
CA GLY A 269 -11.35 -14.09 15.25
C GLY A 269 -9.84 -14.35 15.34
N VAL A 270 -9.24 -14.78 14.24
CA VAL A 270 -7.77 -14.99 14.17
C VAL A 270 -7.02 -13.65 14.26
N PHE A 271 -7.50 -12.59 13.60
CA PHE A 271 -6.86 -11.28 13.69
C PHE A 271 -6.93 -10.67 15.10
N LEU A 272 -8.09 -10.75 15.73
CA LEU A 272 -8.28 -10.35 17.12
C LEU A 272 -7.36 -11.14 18.06
N LEU A 273 -7.18 -12.44 17.85
CA LEU A 273 -6.26 -13.26 18.63
C LEU A 273 -4.79 -12.79 18.45
N HIS A 274 -4.37 -12.47 17.23
CA HIS A 274 -3.05 -11.89 16.97
C HIS A 274 -2.86 -10.54 17.67
N ALA A 275 -3.84 -9.63 17.54
CA ALA A 275 -3.81 -8.31 18.17
C ALA A 275 -3.81 -8.39 19.69
N TRP A 276 -4.65 -9.28 20.25
CA TRP A 276 -4.71 -9.53 21.71
C TRP A 276 -3.39 -10.11 22.26
N ARG A 277 -2.82 -11.13 21.60
CA ARG A 277 -1.51 -11.70 21.99
C ARG A 277 -0.40 -10.67 21.92
N LEU A 278 -0.42 -9.79 20.90
CA LEU A 278 0.53 -8.69 20.77
C LEU A 278 0.35 -7.64 21.88
N TYR A 279 -0.91 -7.30 22.22
CA TYR A 279 -1.22 -6.39 23.32
C TYR A 279 -0.72 -6.91 24.66
N ARG A 280 -1.01 -8.17 24.99
CA ARG A 280 -0.65 -8.80 26.28
C ARG A 280 0.85 -8.97 26.47
N ARG A 281 1.55 -9.43 25.45
CA ARG A 281 3.01 -9.71 25.52
C ARG A 281 3.66 -9.29 24.22
N TYR A 282 4.45 -8.20 24.29
CA TYR A 282 5.19 -7.71 23.13
C TYR A 282 6.37 -8.62 22.78
N SER A 283 6.60 -8.83 21.49
CA SER A 283 7.86 -9.22 20.88
C SER A 283 7.82 -8.86 19.39
N ASP A 284 8.98 -8.58 18.79
CA ASP A 284 9.10 -8.27 17.36
C ASP A 284 8.54 -9.39 16.49
N ARG A 285 8.76 -10.65 16.90
CA ARG A 285 8.19 -11.82 16.21
C ARG A 285 6.66 -11.80 16.20
N ARG A 286 6.01 -11.34 17.28
CA ARG A 286 4.54 -11.22 17.32
C ARG A 286 4.07 -10.06 16.46
N ALA A 287 4.74 -8.91 16.52
CA ALA A 287 4.43 -7.77 15.69
C ALA A 287 4.54 -8.13 14.20
N HIS A 288 5.64 -8.78 13.80
CA HIS A 288 5.83 -9.27 12.44
C HIS A 288 4.76 -10.30 12.02
N ARG A 289 4.39 -11.26 12.89
CA ARG A 289 3.32 -12.22 12.58
C ARG A 289 1.96 -11.54 12.41
N THR A 290 1.65 -10.54 13.24
CA THR A 290 0.42 -9.73 13.11
C THR A 290 0.42 -8.97 11.79
N PHE A 291 1.55 -8.37 11.41
CA PHE A 291 1.72 -7.70 10.12
C PHE A 291 1.52 -8.65 8.94
N VAL A 292 2.16 -9.82 8.94
CA VAL A 292 2.01 -10.81 7.85
C VAL A 292 0.57 -11.32 7.77
N TYR A 293 -0.02 -11.66 8.93
CA TYR A 293 -1.41 -12.12 8.95
C TYR A 293 -2.38 -11.06 8.41
N SER A 294 -2.17 -9.77 8.70
CA SER A 294 -3.03 -8.70 8.20
C SER A 294 -3.09 -8.63 6.66
N ILE A 295 -1.99 -8.96 5.97
CA ILE A 295 -1.97 -9.06 4.49
C ILE A 295 -2.81 -10.25 4.03
N GLN A 296 -2.62 -11.41 4.66
CA GLN A 296 -3.39 -12.62 4.37
C GLN A 296 -4.88 -12.41 4.66
N TYR A 297 -5.20 -11.76 5.78
CA TYR A 297 -6.56 -11.40 6.17
C TYR A 297 -7.27 -10.62 5.07
N LEU A 298 -6.66 -9.53 4.58
CA LEU A 298 -7.29 -8.70 3.54
C LEU A 298 -7.52 -9.46 2.26
N ALA A 299 -6.51 -10.20 1.79
CA ALA A 299 -6.63 -11.03 0.58
C ALA A 299 -7.73 -12.08 0.72
N MET A 300 -7.77 -12.81 1.84
CA MET A 300 -8.77 -13.85 2.08
C MET A 300 -10.17 -13.26 2.25
N LEU A 301 -10.32 -12.12 2.95
CA LEU A 301 -11.63 -11.49 3.17
C LEU A 301 -12.29 -11.10 1.84
N PHE A 302 -11.53 -10.45 0.94
CA PHE A 302 -12.04 -10.09 -0.39
C PHE A 302 -12.28 -11.34 -1.26
N THR A 303 -11.45 -12.37 -1.15
CA THR A 303 -11.66 -13.64 -1.87
C THR A 303 -12.95 -14.33 -1.41
N VAL A 304 -13.19 -14.41 -0.09
CA VAL A 304 -14.43 -15.00 0.43
C VAL A 304 -15.66 -14.19 0.01
N MET A 305 -15.54 -12.85 -0.04
CA MET A 305 -16.62 -11.99 -0.54
C MET A 305 -16.93 -12.25 -2.01
N LEU A 306 -15.91 -12.44 -2.85
CA LEU A 306 -16.08 -12.82 -4.26
C LEU A 306 -16.73 -14.20 -4.41
N VAL A 307 -16.30 -15.19 -3.63
CA VAL A 307 -16.88 -16.55 -3.65
C VAL A 307 -18.35 -16.49 -3.25
N ASP A 308 -18.69 -15.75 -2.22
CA ASP A 308 -20.07 -15.57 -1.77
C ASP A 308 -20.94 -14.87 -2.83
N HIS A 309 -20.39 -13.81 -3.46
CA HIS A 309 -21.07 -13.04 -4.51
C HIS A 309 -21.41 -13.90 -5.74
N TYR A 310 -20.49 -14.74 -6.18
CA TYR A 310 -20.66 -15.61 -7.36
C TYR A 310 -21.14 -17.03 -7.01
N ARG A 311 -21.59 -17.29 -5.78
CA ARG A 311 -21.98 -18.63 -5.30
C ARG A 311 -23.00 -19.31 -6.21
N ALA A 312 -24.07 -18.63 -6.59
CA ALA A 312 -25.10 -19.20 -7.45
C ALA A 312 -24.56 -19.63 -8.83
N ALA A 313 -23.64 -18.85 -9.39
CA ALA A 313 -22.98 -19.18 -10.64
C ALA A 313 -22.01 -20.37 -10.48
N LEU A 314 -21.27 -20.43 -9.38
CA LEU A 314 -20.39 -21.55 -9.04
C LEU A 314 -21.16 -22.85 -8.83
N ASP A 315 -22.28 -22.81 -8.08
CA ASP A 315 -23.14 -23.97 -7.84
C ASP A 315 -23.72 -24.50 -9.17
N SER A 316 -24.13 -23.61 -10.08
CA SER A 316 -24.62 -23.99 -11.40
C SER A 316 -23.54 -24.60 -12.30
N LEU A 317 -22.31 -24.09 -12.23
CA LEU A 317 -21.16 -24.64 -12.96
C LEU A 317 -20.78 -26.03 -12.44
N LEU A 318 -20.71 -26.20 -11.12
CA LEU A 318 -20.42 -27.49 -10.50
C LEU A 318 -21.48 -28.53 -10.84
N ALA A 319 -22.76 -28.17 -10.82
CA ALA A 319 -23.84 -29.08 -11.23
C ALA A 319 -23.71 -29.55 -12.70
N ARG A 320 -23.23 -28.68 -13.61
CA ARG A 320 -22.97 -29.04 -15.02
C ARG A 320 -21.72 -29.91 -15.21
N LEU A 321 -20.72 -29.83 -14.32
CA LEU A 321 -19.48 -30.60 -14.43
C LEU A 321 -19.58 -31.98 -13.76
N LEU A 322 -20.48 -32.13 -12.78
CA LEU A 322 -20.64 -33.34 -12.00
C LEU A 322 -21.85 -34.18 -12.40
N GLY A 323 -22.77 -33.67 -13.20
CA GLY A 323 -23.95 -34.36 -13.77
C GLY A 323 -23.77 -34.65 -15.23
#